data_437c231c739a39be3427248352fb4ac3
#
_entry.id   437c231c739a39be3427248352fb4ac3
#
_cell.length_a   1.000
_cell.length_b   1.000
_cell.length_c   1.000
_cell.angle_alpha   90.00
_cell.angle_beta   90.00
_cell.angle_gamma   90.00
#
_symmetry.space_group_name_H-M   'P 1'
#
loop_
_entity.id
_entity.type
_entity.pdbx_description
1 polymer ?
#
loop_
_entity_poly.entity_id
_entity_poly.type
_entity_poly.pdbx_seq_one_letter_code
_entity_poly.pdbx_strand_id
1 'polypeptide(L)'
;HHIRHDLMKQKIRRKIKDAKLLRFLDEFIDSFHQGLPLGVKISQILANFFLADFDRLVIAMFDIEKDRDKMAYWCNRYIADCFVTCRTPEQAAELAKGVEYLKSKFERFVKEGVRYYSRFADNIIIQHSDKTFLHIVAELAIMVLARDYYIDVNKDWNVRPVHSGGIDVCGYVSYHDHRRLRKRNKVALCRDVAKWRKKGLSPEEIRQ
;
A
#
# COMPACT_ATOMS: atom_id res chain seq x y z
N HIS A 1 -11.16 -6.11 -2.42
CA HIS A 1 -9.87 -6.66 -2.02
C HIS A 1 -10.08 -7.66 -0.90
N HIS A 2 -9.83 -8.93 -1.20
CA HIS A 2 -10.27 -10.01 -0.32
C HIS A 2 -9.10 -10.51 0.52
N ILE A 3 -9.00 -10.04 1.76
CA ILE A 3 -8.07 -10.62 2.73
C ILE A 3 -8.47 -12.08 2.94
N ARG A 4 -7.55 -13.01 2.78
CA ARG A 4 -7.74 -14.43 3.02
C ARG A 4 -7.86 -14.70 4.51
N HIS A 5 -8.96 -15.31 4.93
CA HIS A 5 -9.27 -15.62 6.34
C HIS A 5 -8.26 -16.57 6.98
N ASP A 6 -7.84 -17.61 6.25
CA ASP A 6 -6.85 -18.59 6.72
C ASP A 6 -5.51 -17.93 7.07
N LEU A 7 -5.00 -17.04 6.22
CA LEU A 7 -3.77 -16.29 6.47
C LEU A 7 -3.93 -15.30 7.63
N MET A 8 -5.06 -14.61 7.70
CA MET A 8 -5.36 -13.70 8.80
C MET A 8 -5.34 -14.45 10.14
N LYS A 9 -6.07 -15.57 10.25
CA LYS A 9 -6.13 -16.40 11.45
C LYS A 9 -4.74 -16.95 11.81
N GLN A 10 -3.95 -17.40 10.84
CA GLN A 10 -2.59 -17.84 11.08
C GLN A 10 -1.71 -16.73 11.69
N LYS A 11 -1.79 -15.51 11.15
CA LYS A 11 -1.03 -14.36 11.68
C LYS A 11 -1.48 -13.99 13.10
N ILE A 12 -2.79 -13.99 13.36
CA ILE A 12 -3.37 -13.71 14.68
C ILE A 12 -2.84 -14.71 15.72
N ARG A 13 -2.86 -16.01 15.42
CA ARG A 13 -2.39 -17.07 16.32
C ARG A 13 -0.91 -17.00 16.65
N ARG A 14 -0.09 -16.38 15.79
CA ARG A 14 1.34 -16.14 16.10
C ARG A 14 1.52 -15.14 17.24
N LYS A 15 0.61 -14.19 17.42
CA LYS A 15 0.73 -13.09 18.37
C LYS A 15 -0.19 -13.22 19.58
N ILE A 16 -1.42 -13.72 19.39
CA ILE A 16 -2.43 -13.86 20.41
C ILE A 16 -2.50 -15.33 20.82
N LYS A 17 -2.47 -15.59 22.15
CA LYS A 17 -2.54 -16.94 22.73
C LYS A 17 -3.80 -17.17 23.58
N ASP A 18 -4.55 -16.12 23.87
CA ASP A 18 -5.83 -16.23 24.60
C ASP A 18 -6.87 -16.98 23.77
N ALA A 19 -7.34 -18.12 24.27
CA ALA A 19 -8.24 -19.00 23.55
C ALA A 19 -9.63 -18.38 23.34
N LYS A 20 -10.13 -17.59 24.32
CA LYS A 20 -11.45 -16.95 24.22
C LYS A 20 -11.43 -15.84 23.17
N LEU A 21 -10.38 -15.03 23.17
CA LEU A 21 -10.20 -13.97 22.17
C LEU A 21 -10.01 -14.57 20.77
N LEU A 22 -9.22 -15.63 20.64
CA LEU A 22 -9.03 -16.30 19.35
C LEU A 22 -10.35 -16.83 18.79
N ARG A 23 -11.18 -17.48 19.63
CA ARG A 23 -12.50 -17.96 19.23
C ARG A 23 -13.40 -16.82 18.76
N PHE A 24 -13.47 -15.74 19.51
CA PHE A 24 -14.24 -14.54 19.12
C PHE A 24 -13.77 -13.97 17.78
N LEU A 25 -12.44 -13.83 17.57
CA LEU A 25 -11.88 -13.31 16.33
C LEU A 25 -12.13 -14.25 15.14
N ASP A 26 -12.07 -15.56 15.36
CA ASP A 26 -12.38 -16.55 14.32
C ASP A 26 -13.86 -16.47 13.90
N GLU A 27 -14.79 -16.43 14.87
CA GLU A 27 -16.22 -16.27 14.62
C GLU A 27 -16.52 -14.94 13.89
N PHE A 28 -15.86 -13.85 14.29
CA PHE A 28 -15.99 -12.56 13.62
C PHE A 28 -15.50 -12.61 12.17
N ILE A 29 -14.32 -13.17 11.91
CA ILE A 29 -13.76 -13.29 10.58
C ILE A 29 -14.63 -14.18 9.69
N ASP A 30 -15.11 -15.31 10.21
CA ASP A 30 -15.94 -16.28 9.47
C ASP A 30 -17.36 -15.80 9.23
N SER A 31 -17.85 -14.79 9.97
CA SER A 31 -19.18 -14.22 9.75
C SER A 31 -19.33 -13.54 8.37
N PHE A 32 -18.23 -13.38 7.63
CA PHE A 32 -18.22 -12.82 6.28
C PHE A 32 -17.72 -13.87 5.29
N HIS A 33 -18.34 -13.92 4.13
CA HIS A 33 -17.97 -14.90 3.11
C HIS A 33 -16.58 -14.63 2.52
N GLN A 34 -16.20 -13.37 2.38
CA GLN A 34 -14.89 -12.94 1.86
C GLN A 34 -14.45 -11.61 2.50
N GLY A 35 -13.14 -11.52 2.83
CA GLY A 35 -12.53 -10.30 3.34
C GLY A 35 -13.00 -9.93 4.74
N LEU A 36 -13.03 -8.63 5.02
CA LEU A 36 -13.49 -8.07 6.29
C LEU A 36 -14.62 -7.06 6.03
N PRO A 37 -15.59 -6.94 6.95
CA PRO A 37 -16.70 -6.00 6.79
C PRO A 37 -16.22 -4.55 6.73
N LEU A 38 -16.81 -3.77 5.84
CA LEU A 38 -16.54 -2.35 5.73
C LEU A 38 -17.23 -1.57 6.86
N GLY A 39 -16.58 -0.50 7.33
CA GLY A 39 -17.17 0.42 8.31
C GLY A 39 -17.08 -0.04 9.77
N VAL A 40 -16.60 -1.23 10.05
CA VAL A 40 -16.44 -1.75 11.40
C VAL A 40 -15.01 -1.51 11.90
N LYS A 41 -14.87 -0.92 13.09
CA LYS A 41 -13.57 -0.57 13.67
C LYS A 41 -12.63 -1.77 13.82
N ILE A 42 -13.15 -2.93 14.22
CA ILE A 42 -12.37 -4.16 14.37
C ILE A 42 -11.78 -4.62 13.03
N SER A 43 -12.48 -4.45 11.92
CA SER A 43 -11.99 -4.76 10.58
C SER A 43 -10.79 -3.90 10.20
N GLN A 44 -10.81 -2.62 10.56
CA GLN A 44 -9.68 -1.71 10.33
C GLN A 44 -8.45 -2.14 11.14
N ILE A 45 -8.66 -2.54 12.40
CA ILE A 45 -7.58 -3.04 13.27
C ILE A 45 -6.99 -4.33 12.67
N LEU A 46 -7.84 -5.27 12.28
CA LEU A 46 -7.40 -6.54 11.69
C LEU A 46 -6.68 -6.34 10.35
N ALA A 47 -7.17 -5.46 9.49
CA ALA A 47 -6.50 -5.13 8.23
C ALA A 47 -5.13 -4.48 8.46
N ASN A 48 -5.02 -3.56 9.42
CA ASN A 48 -3.76 -2.96 9.80
C ASN A 48 -2.79 -3.99 10.40
N PHE A 49 -3.28 -4.87 11.26
CA PHE A 49 -2.49 -5.96 11.81
C PHE A 49 -2.00 -6.91 10.71
N PHE A 50 -2.86 -7.27 9.76
CA PHE A 50 -2.54 -8.16 8.65
C PHE A 50 -1.39 -7.63 7.79
N LEU A 51 -1.38 -6.33 7.50
CA LEU A 51 -0.38 -5.68 6.67
C LEU A 51 0.80 -5.08 7.45
N ALA A 52 0.84 -5.21 8.78
CA ALA A 52 1.90 -4.61 9.59
C ALA A 52 3.31 -5.13 9.25
N ASP A 53 3.46 -6.40 8.87
CA ASP A 53 4.74 -6.96 8.45
C ASP A 53 5.14 -6.42 7.06
N PHE A 54 4.17 -6.21 6.18
CA PHE A 54 4.38 -5.56 4.89
C PHE A 54 4.81 -4.09 5.07
N ASP A 55 4.16 -3.35 5.96
CA ASP A 55 4.54 -1.96 6.26
C ASP A 55 5.99 -1.88 6.73
N ARG A 56 6.38 -2.77 7.66
CA ARG A 56 7.77 -2.86 8.14
C ARG A 56 8.76 -3.20 7.04
N LEU A 57 8.37 -4.08 6.12
CA LEU A 57 9.20 -4.42 4.98
C LEU A 57 9.44 -3.23 4.06
N VAL A 58 8.37 -2.50 3.69
CA VAL A 58 8.50 -1.32 2.83
C VAL A 58 9.34 -0.24 3.50
N ILE A 59 9.15 -0.01 4.80
CA ILE A 59 9.97 0.93 5.58
C ILE A 59 11.44 0.49 5.59
N ALA A 60 11.72 -0.81 5.75
CA ALA A 60 13.08 -1.35 5.71
C ALA A 60 13.74 -1.18 4.33
N MET A 61 12.96 -1.14 3.24
CA MET A 61 13.48 -0.82 1.90
C MET A 61 14.06 0.59 1.80
N PHE A 62 13.71 1.48 2.74
CA PHE A 62 14.26 2.82 2.81
C PHE A 62 15.43 2.95 3.82
N ASP A 63 15.52 2.06 4.80
CA ASP A 63 16.55 2.11 5.85
C ASP A 63 17.53 0.95 5.69
N ILE A 64 18.31 0.99 4.61
CA ILE A 64 19.23 -0.09 4.26
C ILE A 64 20.38 -0.23 5.27
N GLU A 65 20.78 0.85 5.92
CA GLU A 65 21.86 0.77 6.93
C GLU A 65 21.48 -0.09 8.12
N LYS A 66 20.20 -0.04 8.55
CA LYS A 66 19.69 -0.83 9.68
C LYS A 66 19.25 -2.25 9.30
N ASP A 67 18.76 -2.44 8.08
CA ASP A 67 18.12 -3.69 7.66
C ASP A 67 18.72 -4.26 6.36
N ARG A 68 20.04 -4.08 6.16
CA ARG A 68 20.79 -4.49 4.97
C ARG A 68 20.55 -5.96 4.59
N ASP A 69 20.51 -6.84 5.58
CA ASP A 69 20.31 -8.28 5.36
C ASP A 69 18.89 -8.60 4.87
N LYS A 70 17.89 -7.91 5.39
CA LYS A 70 16.49 -8.07 4.92
C LYS A 70 16.33 -7.59 3.49
N MET A 71 16.95 -6.47 3.16
CA MET A 71 16.92 -5.96 1.79
C MET A 71 17.64 -6.88 0.82
N ALA A 72 18.82 -7.38 1.18
CA ALA A 72 19.54 -8.35 0.38
C ALA A 72 18.70 -9.61 0.15
N TYR A 73 18.04 -10.11 1.19
CA TYR A 73 17.12 -11.25 1.08
C TYR A 73 15.99 -11.00 0.09
N TRP A 74 15.29 -9.87 0.19
CA TRP A 74 14.16 -9.56 -0.70
C TRP A 74 14.59 -9.27 -2.12
N CYS A 75 15.71 -8.56 -2.32
CA CYS A 75 16.29 -8.34 -3.65
C CYS A 75 16.69 -9.66 -4.29
N ASN A 76 17.38 -10.54 -3.58
CA ASN A 76 17.79 -11.84 -4.11
C ASN A 76 16.58 -12.71 -4.45
N ARG A 77 15.53 -12.66 -3.64
CA ARG A 77 14.29 -13.40 -3.89
C ARG A 77 13.55 -12.85 -5.12
N TYR A 78 13.46 -11.53 -5.26
CA TYR A 78 12.90 -10.89 -6.46
C TYR A 78 13.66 -11.27 -7.71
N ILE A 79 14.99 -11.20 -7.64
CA ILE A 79 15.88 -11.59 -8.73
C ILE A 79 15.66 -13.07 -9.11
N ALA A 80 15.61 -13.96 -8.12
CA ALA A 80 15.37 -15.38 -8.36
C ALA A 80 14.02 -15.62 -9.06
N ASP A 81 12.96 -14.95 -8.60
CA ASP A 81 11.64 -15.08 -9.23
C ASP A 81 11.62 -14.53 -10.66
N CYS A 82 12.36 -13.46 -10.95
CA CYS A 82 12.52 -12.95 -12.31
C CYS A 82 13.27 -13.94 -13.20
N PHE A 83 14.32 -14.61 -12.71
CA PHE A 83 15.06 -15.62 -13.48
C PHE A 83 14.22 -16.85 -13.78
N VAL A 84 13.32 -17.27 -12.89
CA VAL A 84 12.39 -18.38 -13.13
C VAL A 84 11.47 -18.10 -14.33
N THR A 85 11.17 -16.85 -14.64
CA THR A 85 10.33 -16.44 -15.77
C THR A 85 11.09 -16.37 -17.09
N CYS A 86 12.43 -16.38 -17.09
CA CYS A 86 13.24 -16.36 -18.29
C CYS A 86 13.18 -17.69 -19.03
N ARG A 87 12.86 -17.63 -20.34
CA ARG A 87 12.74 -18.83 -21.20
C ARG A 87 13.97 -19.05 -22.08
N THR A 88 14.82 -18.05 -22.26
CA THR A 88 16.03 -18.12 -23.08
C THR A 88 17.26 -17.62 -22.33
N PRO A 89 18.47 -18.12 -22.70
CA PRO A 89 19.73 -17.62 -22.14
C PRO A 89 19.95 -16.14 -22.35
N GLU A 90 19.49 -15.58 -23.48
CA GLU A 90 19.61 -14.15 -23.80
C GLU A 90 18.77 -13.31 -22.84
N GLN A 91 17.53 -13.73 -22.55
CA GLN A 91 16.68 -13.05 -21.55
C GLN A 91 17.31 -13.09 -20.16
N ALA A 92 17.91 -14.21 -19.77
CA ALA A 92 18.61 -14.34 -18.49
C ALA A 92 19.83 -13.42 -18.42
N ALA A 93 20.61 -13.28 -19.50
CA ALA A 93 21.76 -12.42 -19.58
C ALA A 93 21.39 -10.93 -19.54
N GLU A 94 20.29 -10.54 -20.19
CA GLU A 94 19.77 -9.17 -20.15
C GLU A 94 19.23 -8.84 -18.75
N LEU A 95 18.51 -9.76 -18.12
CA LEU A 95 18.05 -9.63 -16.76
C LEU A 95 19.22 -9.49 -15.78
N ALA A 96 20.28 -10.28 -15.94
CA ALA A 96 21.48 -10.19 -15.11
C ALA A 96 22.15 -8.80 -15.18
N LYS A 97 22.26 -8.22 -16.39
CA LYS A 97 22.75 -6.83 -16.57
C LYS A 97 21.83 -5.82 -15.89
N GLY A 98 20.51 -5.98 -16.02
CA GLY A 98 19.53 -5.15 -15.32
C GLY A 98 19.64 -5.22 -13.81
N VAL A 99 19.84 -6.42 -13.26
CA VAL A 99 20.04 -6.65 -11.82
C VAL A 99 21.33 -5.98 -11.33
N GLU A 100 22.42 -6.08 -12.07
CA GLU A 100 23.69 -5.46 -11.70
C GLU A 100 23.61 -3.92 -11.75
N TYR A 101 22.94 -3.39 -12.77
CA TYR A 101 22.59 -1.98 -12.84
C TYR A 101 21.74 -1.53 -11.65
N LEU A 102 20.70 -2.31 -11.28
CA LEU A 102 19.86 -2.03 -10.13
C LEU A 102 20.63 -2.07 -8.81
N LYS A 103 21.53 -3.04 -8.63
CA LYS A 103 22.40 -3.12 -7.44
C LYS A 103 23.30 -1.89 -7.32
N SER A 104 23.93 -1.47 -8.40
CA SER A 104 24.79 -0.29 -8.41
C SER A 104 24.03 1.00 -8.11
N LYS A 105 22.78 1.11 -8.59
CA LYS A 105 21.90 2.24 -8.30
C LYS A 105 21.41 2.19 -6.84
N PHE A 106 21.11 1.02 -6.33
CA PHE A 106 20.62 0.81 -4.96
C PHE A 106 21.61 1.36 -3.92
N GLU A 107 22.89 1.10 -4.09
CA GLU A 107 23.95 1.64 -3.21
C GLU A 107 24.02 3.18 -3.23
N ARG A 108 23.71 3.79 -4.37
CA ARG A 108 23.66 5.25 -4.53
C ARG A 108 22.41 5.86 -3.90
N PHE A 109 21.24 5.21 -4.02
CA PHE A 109 19.96 5.70 -3.52
C PHE A 109 19.89 5.79 -2.00
N VAL A 110 20.62 4.94 -1.30
CA VAL A 110 20.66 4.89 0.17
C VAL A 110 21.18 6.19 0.79
N LYS A 111 21.99 6.96 0.06
CA LYS A 111 22.68 8.15 0.59
C LYS A 111 21.93 9.47 0.42
N GLU A 112 20.92 9.58 -0.43
CA GLU A 112 20.50 10.88 -0.97
C GLU A 112 18.99 11.19 -0.89
N GLY A 113 18.18 10.81 0.07
CA GLY A 113 16.78 11.23 -0.09
C GLY A 113 15.89 11.24 1.13
N VAL A 114 14.98 12.19 1.16
CA VAL A 114 13.82 12.21 2.05
C VAL A 114 12.88 11.11 1.63
N ARG A 115 12.48 10.26 2.58
CA ARG A 115 11.77 9.00 2.34
C ARG A 115 10.53 8.97 3.20
N TYR A 116 9.40 8.82 2.55
CA TYR A 116 8.13 8.74 3.26
C TYR A 116 7.33 7.53 2.79
N TYR A 117 6.82 6.81 3.75
CA TYR A 117 5.83 5.75 3.58
C TYR A 117 4.59 6.08 4.39
N SER A 118 3.45 5.95 3.80
CA SER A 118 2.16 6.06 4.48
C SER A 118 1.17 5.07 3.89
N ARG A 119 0.41 4.42 4.75
CA ARG A 119 -0.71 3.57 4.35
C ARG A 119 -1.97 3.99 5.09
N PHE A 120 -3.03 4.19 4.34
CA PHE A 120 -4.37 4.40 4.88
C PHE A 120 -5.31 3.35 4.29
N ALA A 121 -5.70 2.39 5.11
CA ALA A 121 -6.44 1.19 4.71
C ALA A 121 -5.72 0.45 3.55
N ASP A 122 -6.28 0.48 2.35
CA ASP A 122 -5.74 -0.09 1.12
C ASP A 122 -4.90 0.88 0.27
N ASN A 123 -4.91 2.18 0.61
CA ASN A 123 -4.12 3.17 -0.11
C ASN A 123 -2.69 3.22 0.42
N ILE A 124 -1.73 2.88 -0.44
CA ILE A 124 -0.30 2.92 -0.15
C ILE A 124 0.32 4.10 -0.88
N ILE A 125 1.07 4.92 -0.15
CA ILE A 125 1.78 6.08 -0.66
C ILE A 125 3.24 5.95 -0.29
N ILE A 126 4.10 5.98 -1.31
CA ILE A 126 5.55 5.92 -1.16
C ILE A 126 6.13 7.16 -1.86
N GLN A 127 7.02 7.88 -1.18
CA GLN A 127 7.62 9.09 -1.73
C GLN A 127 9.14 9.00 -1.67
N HIS A 128 9.75 9.36 -2.79
CA HIS A 128 11.20 9.45 -2.93
C HIS A 128 11.56 10.49 -3.98
N SER A 129 12.78 11.04 -3.93
CA SER A 129 13.30 11.98 -4.93
C SER A 129 13.63 11.31 -6.25
N ASP A 130 13.99 10.02 -6.25
CA ASP A 130 14.33 9.26 -7.44
C ASP A 130 13.14 8.43 -7.94
N LYS A 131 12.75 8.71 -9.19
CA LYS A 131 11.63 8.03 -9.85
C LYS A 131 11.94 6.56 -10.14
N THR A 132 13.18 6.24 -10.52
CA THR A 132 13.58 4.86 -10.84
C THR A 132 13.52 3.99 -9.61
N PHE A 133 14.01 4.51 -8.48
CA PHE A 133 13.88 3.82 -7.18
C PHE A 133 12.43 3.56 -6.79
N LEU A 134 11.53 4.54 -6.99
CA LEU A 134 10.10 4.35 -6.70
C LEU A 134 9.47 3.23 -7.54
N HIS A 135 9.86 3.08 -8.81
CA HIS A 135 9.39 1.97 -9.62
C HIS A 135 9.87 0.62 -9.07
N ILE A 136 11.14 0.51 -8.70
CA ILE A 136 11.69 -0.72 -8.10
C ILE A 136 10.96 -1.08 -6.80
N VAL A 137 10.80 -0.12 -5.90
CA VAL A 137 10.09 -0.34 -4.63
C VAL A 137 8.63 -0.72 -4.87
N ALA A 138 7.97 -0.08 -5.83
CA ALA A 138 6.59 -0.41 -6.18
C ALA A 138 6.46 -1.84 -6.70
N GLU A 139 7.32 -2.26 -7.62
CA GLU A 139 7.33 -3.62 -8.17
C GLU A 139 7.61 -4.68 -7.09
N LEU A 140 8.60 -4.44 -6.22
CA LEU A 140 8.87 -5.30 -5.07
C LEU A 140 7.67 -5.38 -4.12
N ALA A 141 7.05 -4.25 -3.81
CA ALA A 141 5.87 -4.19 -2.95
C ALA A 141 4.68 -4.96 -3.56
N ILE A 142 4.43 -4.79 -4.86
CA ILE A 142 3.39 -5.50 -5.60
C ILE A 142 3.64 -7.02 -5.58
N MET A 143 4.87 -7.44 -5.84
CA MET A 143 5.26 -8.84 -5.81
C MET A 143 5.03 -9.46 -4.42
N VAL A 144 5.44 -8.78 -3.35
CA VAL A 144 5.24 -9.25 -1.98
C VAL A 144 3.75 -9.34 -1.63
N LEU A 145 2.95 -8.34 -2.01
CA LEU A 145 1.50 -8.37 -1.79
C LEU A 145 0.83 -9.51 -2.53
N ALA A 146 1.18 -9.75 -3.78
CA ALA A 146 0.61 -10.83 -4.58
C ALA A 146 0.98 -12.20 -4.02
N ARG A 147 2.25 -12.42 -3.68
CA ARG A 147 2.75 -13.74 -3.29
C ARG A 147 2.51 -14.12 -1.84
N ASP A 148 2.81 -13.21 -0.92
CA ASP A 148 2.80 -13.50 0.52
C ASP A 148 1.45 -13.15 1.18
N TYR A 149 0.66 -12.28 0.54
CA TYR A 149 -0.63 -11.81 1.05
C TYR A 149 -1.81 -12.18 0.15
N TYR A 150 -1.55 -12.63 -1.08
CA TYR A 150 -2.58 -12.92 -2.09
C TYR A 150 -3.48 -11.71 -2.37
N ILE A 151 -2.86 -10.51 -2.38
CA ILE A 151 -3.53 -9.25 -2.66
C ILE A 151 -3.05 -8.72 -4.01
N ASP A 152 -3.98 -8.58 -4.95
CA ASP A 152 -3.70 -7.93 -6.22
C ASP A 152 -3.79 -6.41 -6.07
N VAL A 153 -2.76 -5.72 -6.56
CA VAL A 153 -2.73 -4.26 -6.61
C VAL A 153 -3.45 -3.78 -7.86
N ASN A 154 -4.22 -2.70 -7.73
CA ASN A 154 -4.88 -2.08 -8.87
C ASN A 154 -3.85 -1.67 -9.95
N LYS A 155 -4.16 -1.94 -11.21
CA LYS A 155 -3.30 -1.63 -12.35
C LYS A 155 -3.11 -0.11 -12.57
N ASP A 156 -3.95 0.72 -11.96
CA ASP A 156 -3.90 2.18 -12.06
C ASP A 156 -2.84 2.84 -11.17
N TRP A 157 -1.98 2.06 -10.48
CA TRP A 157 -0.88 2.62 -9.73
C TRP A 157 0.09 3.39 -10.64
N ASN A 158 0.64 4.48 -10.16
CA ASN A 158 1.56 5.29 -10.97
C ASN A 158 2.59 6.03 -10.11
N VAL A 159 3.70 6.38 -10.72
CA VAL A 159 4.76 7.22 -10.16
C VAL A 159 4.71 8.57 -10.86
N ARG A 160 4.42 9.62 -10.11
CA ARG A 160 4.30 10.98 -10.64
C ARG A 160 4.86 12.04 -9.69
N PRO A 161 5.34 13.18 -10.19
CA PRO A 161 5.76 14.27 -9.34
C PRO A 161 4.57 14.88 -8.57
N VAL A 162 4.76 15.17 -7.28
CA VAL A 162 3.71 15.73 -6.43
C VAL A 162 3.24 17.11 -6.89
N HIS A 163 4.16 17.93 -7.42
CA HIS A 163 3.84 19.29 -7.91
C HIS A 163 2.91 19.29 -9.13
N SER A 164 2.97 18.26 -9.98
CA SER A 164 2.15 18.21 -11.21
C SER A 164 0.79 17.57 -11.03
N GLY A 165 0.67 16.59 -10.14
CA GLY A 165 -0.57 15.80 -9.99
C GLY A 165 -1.15 15.75 -8.59
N GLY A 166 -0.36 16.15 -7.57
CA GLY A 166 -0.72 15.96 -6.17
C GLY A 166 -0.84 14.49 -5.75
N ILE A 167 -1.10 14.25 -4.50
CA ILE A 167 -1.35 12.91 -3.93
C ILE A 167 -2.85 12.80 -3.64
N ASP A 168 -3.55 11.93 -4.37
CA ASP A 168 -4.98 11.70 -4.21
C ASP A 168 -5.25 10.62 -3.17
N VAL A 169 -5.64 11.04 -1.96
CA VAL A 169 -5.93 10.14 -0.84
C VAL A 169 -7.06 10.70 0.03
N CYS A 170 -7.89 9.81 0.58
CA CYS A 170 -8.98 10.15 1.51
C CYS A 170 -9.93 11.26 1.00
N GLY A 171 -10.14 11.33 -0.32
CA GLY A 171 -11.04 12.32 -0.92
C GLY A 171 -10.44 13.70 -1.15
N TYR A 172 -9.16 13.87 -0.89
CA TYR A 172 -8.38 15.09 -1.13
C TYR A 172 -7.25 14.83 -2.10
N VAL A 173 -6.83 15.87 -2.80
CA VAL A 173 -5.59 15.91 -3.57
C VAL A 173 -4.64 16.86 -2.84
N SER A 174 -3.56 16.33 -2.28
CA SER A 174 -2.56 17.06 -1.51
C SER A 174 -1.37 17.43 -2.39
N TYR A 175 -0.96 18.68 -2.36
CA TYR A 175 0.24 19.24 -2.96
C TYR A 175 1.25 19.62 -1.87
N HIS A 176 2.39 20.16 -2.21
CA HIS A 176 3.39 20.59 -1.23
C HIS A 176 2.89 21.72 -0.31
N ASP A 177 2.12 22.65 -0.86
CA ASP A 177 1.72 23.91 -0.25
C ASP A 177 0.21 24.00 0.07
N HIS A 178 -0.60 23.16 -0.57
CA HIS A 178 -2.06 23.23 -0.40
C HIS A 178 -2.73 21.86 -0.58
N ARG A 179 -4.03 21.81 -0.21
CA ARG A 179 -4.92 20.65 -0.45
C ARG A 179 -6.16 21.11 -1.19
N ARG A 180 -6.66 20.25 -2.07
CA ARG A 180 -7.92 20.44 -2.79
C ARG A 180 -8.84 19.26 -2.53
N LEU A 181 -10.15 19.52 -2.46
CA LEU A 181 -11.13 18.45 -2.51
C LEU A 181 -11.04 17.76 -3.88
N ARG A 182 -11.09 16.42 -3.86
CA ARG A 182 -11.19 15.62 -5.08
C ARG A 182 -12.36 16.13 -5.93
N LYS A 183 -12.16 16.29 -7.25
CA LYS A 183 -13.16 16.85 -8.16
C LYS A 183 -14.55 16.22 -7.97
N ARG A 184 -14.61 14.88 -7.84
CA ARG A 184 -15.87 14.16 -7.60
C ARG A 184 -16.57 14.63 -6.33
N ASN A 185 -15.86 14.77 -5.23
CA ASN A 185 -16.41 15.18 -3.94
C ASN A 185 -16.84 16.65 -3.97
N LYS A 186 -16.08 17.52 -4.64
CA LYS A 186 -16.47 18.94 -4.85
C LYS A 186 -17.76 19.04 -5.63
N VAL A 187 -17.90 18.30 -6.73
CA VAL A 187 -19.11 18.31 -7.55
C VAL A 187 -20.32 17.76 -6.78
N ALA A 188 -20.14 16.68 -6.01
CA ALA A 188 -21.20 16.13 -5.15
C ALA A 188 -21.66 17.16 -4.11
N LEU A 189 -20.73 17.78 -3.40
CA LEU A 189 -21.04 18.82 -2.42
C LEU A 189 -21.79 20.00 -3.06
N CYS A 190 -21.36 20.49 -4.22
CA CYS A 190 -22.06 21.58 -4.93
C CYS A 190 -23.50 21.19 -5.31
N ARG A 191 -23.73 19.93 -5.74
CA ARG A 191 -25.06 19.42 -6.06
C ARG A 191 -25.94 19.33 -4.80
N ASP A 192 -25.40 18.88 -3.70
CA ASP A 192 -26.13 18.77 -2.44
C ASP A 192 -26.48 20.15 -1.88
N VAL A 193 -25.55 21.10 -1.89
CA VAL A 193 -25.84 22.50 -1.52
C VAL A 193 -26.93 23.11 -2.39
N ALA A 194 -26.91 22.86 -3.72
CA ALA A 194 -27.95 23.33 -4.60
C ALA A 194 -29.34 22.71 -4.29
N LYS A 195 -29.38 21.43 -3.93
CA LYS A 195 -30.63 20.76 -3.49
C LYS A 195 -31.14 21.34 -2.17
N TRP A 196 -30.27 21.57 -1.19
CA TRP A 196 -30.63 22.13 0.11
C TRP A 196 -31.15 23.54 -0.03
N ARG A 197 -30.53 24.38 -0.86
CA ARG A 197 -31.04 25.73 -1.18
C ARG A 197 -32.43 25.68 -1.81
N LYS A 198 -32.68 24.75 -2.74
CA LYS A 198 -34.03 24.58 -3.37
C LYS A 198 -35.08 24.13 -2.33
N LYS A 199 -34.68 23.41 -1.28
CA LYS A 199 -35.58 23.01 -0.19
C LYS A 199 -35.75 24.09 0.89
N GLY A 200 -35.09 25.23 0.76
CA GLY A 200 -35.19 26.35 1.72
C GLY A 200 -34.49 26.10 3.04
N LEU A 201 -33.57 25.10 3.11
CA LEU A 201 -32.85 24.78 4.33
C LEU A 201 -31.86 25.91 4.70
N SER A 202 -31.86 26.31 5.97
CA SER A 202 -30.92 27.27 6.51
C SER A 202 -29.51 26.69 6.65
N PRO A 203 -28.44 27.51 6.74
CA PRO A 203 -27.10 27.04 6.98
C PRO A 203 -26.94 26.25 8.28
N GLU A 204 -27.80 26.46 9.27
CA GLU A 204 -27.78 25.77 10.56
C GLU A 204 -28.36 24.36 10.44
N GLU A 205 -29.46 24.17 9.68
CA GLU A 205 -30.05 22.89 9.38
C GLU A 205 -29.16 22.00 8.49
N ILE A 206 -28.28 22.60 7.69
CA ILE A 206 -27.30 21.89 6.83
C ILE A 206 -26.12 21.34 7.64
N ARG A 207 -25.86 21.86 8.84
CA ARG A 207 -24.73 21.43 9.70
C ARG A 207 -25.04 20.25 10.61
N GLN A 208 -26.29 19.85 10.74
CA GLN A 208 -26.72 18.65 11.47
C GLN A 208 -26.65 17.41 10.56
#